data_336104b0d134522f239f106afd493aef
#
_entry.id   336104b0d134522f239f106afd493aef
#
_cell.length_a   1.000
_cell.length_b   1.000
_cell.length_c   1.000
_cell.angle_alpha   90.00
_cell.angle_beta   90.00
_cell.angle_gamma   90.00
#
_symmetry.space_group_name_H-M   'P 1'
#
loop_
_entity.id
_entity.type
_entity.pdbx_description
1 polymer ?
#
loop_
_entity_poly.entity_id
_entity_poly.type
_entity_poly.pdbx_seq_one_letter_code
_entity_poly.pdbx_strand_id
1 'polypeptide(L)'
;LLDATTAEILPTPVNDQVRNAGKWGAIYDVEVDANGFYGTGYSQSSSSANIEGAFRADWNGELVWLEPCHGDTYSLYPTDSQVYVTNHAHSCETIGGFPDIQEQGANYLRFKSGMAFTNSPDVTIGSQGTGNYHDWSGYKSPDILEWYPDLGLGSYTGLYQAAWDVTGTSDYILLAGEFTSADGKPQQGLVRYPRRGTT
;
A
#
# COMPACT_ATOMS: atom_id res chain seq x y z
N LEU A 1 -16.79 4.17 10.13
CA LEU A 1 -17.62 3.03 10.58
C LEU A 1 -19.05 3.49 10.80
N LEU A 2 -20.00 2.57 10.62
CA LEU A 2 -21.41 2.78 10.93
C LEU A 2 -21.91 1.62 11.79
N ASP A 3 -22.82 1.92 12.72
CA ASP A 3 -23.58 0.87 13.39
C ASP A 3 -24.47 0.16 12.38
N ALA A 4 -24.39 -1.16 12.30
CA ALA A 4 -25.10 -1.96 11.30
C ALA A 4 -26.64 -2.00 11.49
N THR A 5 -27.13 -1.61 12.66
CA THR A 5 -28.56 -1.61 13.00
C THR A 5 -29.18 -0.23 12.88
N THR A 6 -28.49 0.79 13.40
CA THR A 6 -29.00 2.16 13.50
C THR A 6 -28.51 3.08 12.39
N ALA A 7 -27.44 2.68 11.69
CA ALA A 7 -26.69 3.49 10.72
C ALA A 7 -26.08 4.77 11.35
N GLU A 8 -25.96 4.82 12.68
CA GLU A 8 -25.23 5.90 13.34
C GLU A 8 -23.76 5.86 13.02
N ILE A 9 -23.15 7.04 12.86
CA ILE A 9 -21.71 7.16 12.64
C ILE A 9 -20.99 6.81 13.94
N LEU A 10 -20.13 5.80 13.89
CA LEU A 10 -19.26 5.40 14.97
C LEU A 10 -17.93 6.15 14.89
N PRO A 11 -17.28 6.43 16.02
CA PRO A 11 -15.94 6.97 16.04
C PRO A 11 -14.98 6.10 15.19
N THR A 12 -14.16 6.74 14.39
CA THR A 12 -13.18 6.06 13.53
C THR A 12 -11.86 6.84 13.61
N PRO A 13 -11.12 6.71 14.73
CA PRO A 13 -9.92 7.52 15.00
C PRO A 13 -8.87 7.47 13.88
N VAL A 14 -8.71 6.33 13.22
CA VAL A 14 -7.77 6.17 12.11
C VAL A 14 -8.05 7.15 10.96
N ASN A 15 -9.30 7.53 10.72
CA ASN A 15 -9.62 8.46 9.64
C ASN A 15 -8.98 9.85 9.84
N ASP A 16 -8.92 10.31 11.07
CA ASP A 16 -8.29 11.59 11.41
C ASP A 16 -6.75 11.52 11.33
N GLN A 17 -6.19 10.32 11.47
CA GLN A 17 -4.76 10.07 11.39
C GLN A 17 -4.28 9.90 9.94
N VAL A 18 -4.95 9.08 9.14
CA VAL A 18 -4.45 8.68 7.82
C VAL A 18 -5.03 9.47 6.65
N ARG A 19 -6.11 10.24 6.86
CA ARG A 19 -6.73 11.03 5.82
C ARG A 19 -7.29 12.35 6.36
N ASN A 20 -6.51 13.41 6.27
CA ASN A 20 -6.85 14.73 6.83
C ASN A 20 -6.62 15.91 5.86
N ALA A 21 -6.48 15.69 4.56
CA ALA A 21 -6.23 16.75 3.57
C ALA A 21 -7.39 16.98 2.56
N GLY A 22 -8.60 16.54 2.89
CA GLY A 22 -9.77 16.76 2.04
C GLY A 22 -9.58 16.18 0.63
N LYS A 23 -9.64 17.01 -0.39
CA LYS A 23 -9.54 16.59 -1.80
C LYS A 23 -8.15 16.14 -2.25
N TRP A 24 -7.11 16.35 -1.45
CA TRP A 24 -5.74 16.01 -1.78
C TRP A 24 -5.32 14.63 -1.31
N GLY A 25 -6.23 13.88 -0.79
CA GLY A 25 -6.04 12.48 -0.40
C GLY A 25 -7.28 11.65 -0.66
N ALA A 26 -7.09 10.37 -0.95
CA ALA A 26 -8.17 9.40 -1.13
C ALA A 26 -7.80 8.04 -0.55
N ILE A 27 -8.79 7.30 -0.13
CA ILE A 27 -8.69 5.87 0.12
C ILE A 27 -9.21 5.17 -1.13
N TYR A 28 -8.38 4.29 -1.71
CA TYR A 28 -8.69 3.61 -2.97
C TYR A 28 -9.36 2.26 -2.76
N ASP A 29 -8.92 1.54 -1.74
CA ASP A 29 -9.36 0.18 -1.49
C ASP A 29 -9.56 -0.05 0.00
N VAL A 30 -10.49 -0.92 0.36
CA VAL A 30 -10.77 -1.34 1.74
C VAL A 30 -10.98 -2.84 1.77
N GLU A 31 -10.19 -3.52 2.61
CA GLU A 31 -10.30 -4.95 2.89
C GLU A 31 -10.53 -5.20 4.38
N VAL A 32 -11.01 -6.39 4.72
CA VAL A 32 -11.32 -6.74 6.11
C VAL A 32 -10.80 -8.12 6.50
N ASP A 33 -10.53 -8.29 7.80
CA ASP A 33 -10.34 -9.60 8.41
C ASP A 33 -11.15 -9.73 9.71
N ALA A 34 -10.97 -10.80 10.45
CA ALA A 34 -11.67 -11.02 11.71
C ALA A 34 -11.32 -9.97 12.79
N ASN A 35 -10.19 -9.26 12.66
CA ASN A 35 -9.62 -8.40 13.68
C ASN A 35 -9.71 -6.91 13.34
N GLY A 36 -10.16 -6.56 12.13
CA GLY A 36 -10.28 -5.17 11.73
C GLY A 36 -10.37 -4.96 10.23
N PHE A 37 -9.91 -3.80 9.79
CA PHE A 37 -9.94 -3.42 8.38
C PHE A 37 -8.63 -2.78 7.95
N TYR A 38 -8.44 -2.78 6.64
CA TYR A 38 -7.29 -2.23 5.95
C TYR A 38 -7.74 -1.17 4.96
N GLY A 39 -6.86 -0.26 4.61
CA GLY A 39 -7.08 0.65 3.52
C GLY A 39 -5.80 1.01 2.81
N THR A 40 -5.93 1.39 1.54
CA THR A 40 -4.86 1.93 0.72
C THR A 40 -5.16 3.36 0.35
N GLY A 41 -4.14 4.15 0.06
CA GLY A 41 -4.41 5.53 -0.28
C GLY A 41 -3.31 6.22 -1.06
N TYR A 42 -3.64 7.44 -1.43
CA TYR A 42 -2.70 8.40 -1.98
C TYR A 42 -2.82 9.75 -1.29
N SER A 43 -1.75 10.54 -1.36
CA SER A 43 -1.73 11.91 -0.92
C SER A 43 -0.88 12.77 -1.84
N GLN A 44 -1.38 13.97 -2.15
CA GLN A 44 -0.59 15.01 -2.84
C GLN A 44 -0.32 16.23 -1.96
N SER A 45 -0.39 16.07 -0.65
CA SER A 45 -0.17 17.16 0.29
C SER A 45 0.60 16.69 1.49
N SER A 46 1.80 17.21 1.63
CA SER A 46 2.67 17.00 2.79
C SER A 46 2.18 17.66 4.08
N SER A 47 1.27 18.61 4.00
CA SER A 47 0.85 19.42 5.15
C SER A 47 -0.14 18.75 6.08
N SER A 48 -0.61 17.55 5.76
CA SER A 48 -1.66 16.87 6.49
C SER A 48 -1.38 15.37 6.59
N ALA A 49 -1.88 14.75 7.61
CA ALA A 49 -1.74 13.32 7.90
C ALA A 49 -2.52 12.45 6.90
N ASN A 50 -2.15 12.51 5.63
CA ASN A 50 -2.65 11.61 4.60
C ASN A 50 -1.62 10.53 4.35
N ILE A 51 -2.08 9.30 4.31
CA ILE A 51 -1.23 8.20 3.95
C ILE A 51 -1.06 8.15 2.42
N GLU A 52 0.16 7.94 2.00
CA GLU A 52 0.54 7.46 0.69
C GLU A 52 1.12 6.07 0.93
N GLY A 53 0.27 5.04 0.85
CA GLY A 53 0.60 3.69 1.28
C GLY A 53 -0.63 2.90 1.76
N ALA A 54 -0.42 1.99 2.70
CA ALA A 54 -1.47 1.17 3.29
C ALA A 54 -1.53 1.32 4.81
N PHE A 55 -2.67 1.00 5.41
CA PHE A 55 -2.83 0.96 6.85
C PHE A 55 -3.75 -0.19 7.28
N ARG A 56 -3.65 -0.56 8.56
CA ARG A 56 -4.57 -1.45 9.26
C ARG A 56 -5.12 -0.76 10.50
N ALA A 57 -6.42 -0.88 10.71
CA ALA A 57 -7.09 -0.46 11.94
C ALA A 57 -7.86 -1.65 12.55
N ASP A 58 -8.08 -1.62 13.85
CA ASP A 58 -8.97 -2.57 14.52
C ASP A 58 -10.44 -2.18 14.35
N TRP A 59 -11.36 -3.02 14.84
CA TRP A 59 -12.80 -2.74 14.76
C TRP A 59 -13.28 -1.57 15.64
N ASN A 60 -12.44 -1.04 16.52
CA ASN A 60 -12.70 0.21 17.23
C ASN A 60 -12.25 1.43 16.41
N GLY A 61 -11.62 1.21 15.25
CA GLY A 61 -11.08 2.26 14.39
C GLY A 61 -9.72 2.78 14.84
N GLU A 62 -9.04 2.09 15.77
CA GLU A 62 -7.70 2.46 16.21
C GLU A 62 -6.65 1.95 15.23
N LEU A 63 -5.67 2.80 14.91
CA LEU A 63 -4.58 2.46 14.00
C LEU A 63 -3.68 1.38 14.61
N VAL A 64 -3.52 0.26 13.91
CA VAL A 64 -2.63 -0.84 14.30
C VAL A 64 -1.25 -0.64 13.70
N TRP A 65 -1.19 -0.40 12.40
CA TRP A 65 0.05 -0.06 11.67
C TRP A 65 -0.28 0.73 10.40
N LEU A 66 0.73 1.41 9.89
CA LEU A 66 0.70 2.00 8.56
C LEU A 66 2.01 1.68 7.81
N GLU A 67 1.92 1.59 6.51
CA GLU A 67 3.03 1.37 5.59
C GLU A 67 3.19 2.65 4.77
N PRO A 68 4.25 3.44 5.04
CA PRO A 68 4.42 4.78 4.47
C PRO A 68 5.44 4.79 3.32
N CYS A 69 5.54 3.73 2.53
CA CYS A 69 6.36 3.77 1.31
C CYS A 69 5.79 4.82 0.36
N HIS A 70 6.64 5.70 -0.13
CA HIS A 70 6.21 6.79 -0.99
C HIS A 70 5.74 6.26 -2.34
N GLY A 71 4.62 6.78 -2.79
CA GLY A 71 3.90 6.39 -4.01
C GLY A 71 2.52 5.80 -3.69
N ASP A 72 1.55 6.07 -4.56
CA ASP A 72 0.17 5.65 -4.35
C ASP A 72 0.08 4.13 -4.21
N THR A 73 -0.73 3.67 -3.26
CA THR A 73 -1.09 2.27 -3.11
C THR A 73 -2.54 2.08 -3.52
N TYR A 74 -2.79 1.20 -4.49
CA TYR A 74 -4.06 1.08 -5.20
C TYR A 74 -4.99 0.04 -4.60
N SER A 75 -4.45 -1.14 -4.27
CA SER A 75 -5.21 -2.26 -3.72
C SER A 75 -4.36 -3.07 -2.76
N LEU A 76 -5.00 -3.80 -1.88
CA LEU A 76 -4.32 -4.71 -0.96
C LEU A 76 -5.09 -6.04 -0.81
N TYR A 77 -4.37 -7.09 -0.48
CA TYR A 77 -4.91 -8.39 -0.14
C TYR A 77 -4.28 -8.90 1.17
N PRO A 78 -5.03 -8.91 2.29
CA PRO A 78 -4.53 -9.37 3.57
C PRO A 78 -4.64 -10.89 3.69
N THR A 79 -3.69 -11.47 4.38
CA THR A 79 -3.72 -12.84 4.88
C THR A 79 -3.39 -12.84 6.37
N ASP A 80 -3.48 -13.97 7.06
CA ASP A 80 -3.19 -14.03 8.50
C ASP A 80 -1.80 -13.51 8.87
N SER A 81 -0.81 -13.68 7.99
CA SER A 81 0.59 -13.37 8.28
C SER A 81 1.24 -12.36 7.33
N GLN A 82 0.60 -12.04 6.22
CA GLN A 82 1.17 -11.20 5.16
C GLN A 82 0.11 -10.29 4.56
N VAL A 83 0.55 -9.15 4.04
CA VAL A 83 -0.27 -8.24 3.23
C VAL A 83 0.44 -8.03 1.91
N TYR A 84 -0.30 -8.19 0.82
CA TYR A 84 0.16 -7.91 -0.54
C TYR A 84 -0.48 -6.64 -1.03
N VAL A 85 0.29 -5.78 -1.71
CA VAL A 85 -0.22 -4.52 -2.25
C VAL A 85 0.15 -4.34 -3.72
N THR A 86 -0.66 -3.59 -4.45
CA THR A 86 -0.30 -2.99 -5.73
C THR A 86 -0.09 -1.49 -5.55
N ASN A 87 0.98 -0.98 -6.09
CA ASN A 87 1.41 0.40 -5.85
C ASN A 87 2.34 0.92 -6.95
N HIS A 88 2.82 2.16 -6.78
CA HIS A 88 4.02 2.65 -7.45
C HIS A 88 5.05 3.15 -6.43
N ALA A 89 5.35 2.33 -5.43
CA ALA A 89 6.27 2.70 -4.36
C ALA A 89 7.68 2.96 -4.88
N HIS A 90 8.25 4.12 -4.52
CA HIS A 90 9.58 4.51 -4.95
C HIS A 90 10.57 4.71 -3.81
N SER A 91 10.14 4.74 -2.56
CA SER A 91 11.01 4.79 -1.37
C SER A 91 10.32 4.16 -0.16
N CYS A 92 11.05 3.30 0.55
CA CYS A 92 10.63 2.72 1.83
C CYS A 92 11.71 2.91 2.92
N GLU A 93 12.54 3.95 2.82
CA GLU A 93 13.66 4.17 3.74
C GLU A 93 13.23 4.29 5.20
N THR A 94 12.07 4.89 5.46
CA THR A 94 11.58 5.14 6.81
C THR A 94 11.25 3.87 7.60
N ILE A 95 11.11 2.74 6.91
CA ILE A 95 10.90 1.42 7.52
C ILE A 95 12.04 0.43 7.23
N GLY A 96 13.21 0.95 6.85
CA GLY A 96 14.41 0.15 6.62
C GLY A 96 14.46 -0.56 5.26
N GLY A 97 13.59 -0.18 4.31
CA GLY A 97 13.55 -0.71 2.95
C GLY A 97 14.47 0.03 1.98
N PHE A 98 14.12 -0.03 0.70
CA PHE A 98 14.90 0.58 -0.37
C PHE A 98 14.84 2.12 -0.32
N PRO A 99 15.96 2.79 -0.68
CA PRO A 99 15.99 4.25 -0.81
C PRO A 99 15.18 4.72 -2.02
N ASP A 100 15.00 6.03 -2.13
CA ASP A 100 14.30 6.62 -3.28
C ASP A 100 14.97 6.19 -4.60
N ILE A 101 14.21 5.47 -5.43
CA ILE A 101 14.62 4.94 -6.72
C ILE A 101 14.18 5.80 -7.90
N GLN A 102 13.47 6.90 -7.66
CA GLN A 102 13.21 7.92 -8.66
C GLN A 102 14.47 8.79 -8.81
N GLU A 103 15.12 8.73 -9.94
CA GLU A 103 16.23 9.63 -10.25
C GLU A 103 15.67 11.04 -10.51
N GLN A 104 16.22 12.04 -9.81
CA GLN A 104 15.88 13.45 -10.04
C GLN A 104 16.06 13.80 -11.52
N GLY A 105 14.97 14.18 -12.16
CA GLY A 105 14.95 14.68 -13.54
C GLY A 105 14.85 13.62 -14.64
N ALA A 106 14.82 12.34 -14.33
CA ALA A 106 14.66 11.27 -15.30
C ALA A 106 13.46 10.39 -14.92
N ASN A 107 12.48 10.32 -15.80
CA ASN A 107 11.39 9.34 -15.80
C ASN A 107 10.88 8.91 -14.42
N TYR A 108 9.79 9.47 -13.97
CA TYR A 108 8.95 9.06 -12.84
C TYR A 108 8.42 7.60 -12.94
N LEU A 109 9.12 6.73 -13.68
CA LEU A 109 8.70 5.39 -14.03
C LEU A 109 9.53 4.30 -13.34
N ARG A 110 10.35 4.67 -12.35
CA ARG A 110 11.06 3.70 -11.52
C ARG A 110 10.36 3.57 -10.17
N PHE A 111 9.66 2.48 -10.00
CA PHE A 111 8.95 2.16 -8.78
C PHE A 111 8.71 0.65 -8.67
N LYS A 112 8.28 0.19 -7.51
CA LYS A 112 7.78 -1.16 -7.29
C LYS A 112 6.28 -1.15 -7.59
N SER A 113 5.83 -2.07 -8.45
CA SER A 113 4.41 -2.17 -8.84
C SER A 113 3.61 -3.14 -7.98
N GLY A 114 4.28 -3.87 -7.12
CA GLY A 114 3.69 -4.75 -6.13
C GLY A 114 4.70 -5.05 -5.04
N MET A 115 4.22 -5.21 -3.82
CA MET A 115 5.03 -5.46 -2.64
C MET A 115 4.30 -6.40 -1.70
N ALA A 116 5.05 -7.00 -0.77
CA ALA A 116 4.49 -7.75 0.35
C ALA A 116 5.12 -7.31 1.67
N PHE A 117 4.32 -7.38 2.72
CA PHE A 117 4.68 -7.03 4.08
C PHE A 117 4.21 -8.12 5.05
N THR A 118 4.79 -8.16 6.25
CA THR A 118 4.16 -8.89 7.37
C THR A 118 2.81 -8.27 7.70
N ASN A 119 1.91 -9.01 8.35
CA ASN A 119 0.63 -8.46 8.81
C ASN A 119 0.68 -8.14 10.31
N SER A 120 1.79 -7.60 10.78
CA SER A 120 2.04 -7.27 12.19
C SER A 120 2.84 -5.97 12.33
N PRO A 121 2.70 -5.25 13.46
CA PRO A 121 3.37 -3.96 13.71
C PRO A 121 4.83 -4.16 14.15
N ASP A 122 5.66 -4.76 13.30
CA ASP A 122 7.00 -5.24 13.65
C ASP A 122 8.06 -4.14 13.68
N VAL A 123 7.87 -3.09 12.91
CA VAL A 123 8.83 -1.99 12.75
C VAL A 123 8.30 -0.71 13.39
N THR A 124 9.20 0.13 13.87
CA THR A 124 8.87 1.52 14.21
C THR A 124 9.41 2.43 13.12
N ILE A 125 8.53 3.25 12.56
CA ILE A 125 8.86 4.16 11.47
C ILE A 125 9.90 5.18 11.94
N GLY A 126 10.97 5.31 11.16
CA GLY A 126 12.00 6.31 11.34
C GLY A 126 11.59 7.69 10.87
N SER A 127 12.46 8.69 11.07
CA SER A 127 12.21 10.05 10.61
C SER A 127 12.14 10.11 9.08
N GLN A 128 11.16 10.84 8.58
CA GLN A 128 11.02 11.16 7.15
C GLN A 128 12.17 12.00 6.60
N GLY A 129 12.89 12.71 7.46
CA GLY A 129 13.93 13.65 7.02
C GLY A 129 13.35 14.90 6.35
N THR A 130 13.96 15.31 5.23
CA THR A 130 13.49 16.47 4.44
C THR A 130 12.69 15.98 3.24
N GLY A 131 11.55 16.58 2.97
CA GLY A 131 10.73 16.24 1.80
C GLY A 131 9.29 16.70 1.95
N ASN A 132 8.48 16.32 0.99
CA ASN A 132 7.08 16.70 0.91
C ASN A 132 6.12 15.64 1.47
N TYR A 133 6.63 14.65 2.18
CA TYR A 133 5.83 13.59 2.77
C TYR A 133 5.54 13.85 4.24
N HIS A 134 4.41 13.35 4.73
CA HIS A 134 4.11 13.45 6.15
C HIS A 134 5.10 12.62 6.98
N ASP A 135 5.56 13.18 8.09
CA ASP A 135 6.47 12.47 9.01
C ASP A 135 5.67 11.53 9.93
N TRP A 136 5.71 10.26 9.62
CA TRP A 136 5.08 9.18 10.40
C TRP A 136 6.02 8.61 11.48
N SER A 137 7.13 9.28 11.81
CA SER A 137 8.09 8.78 12.78
C SER A 137 7.44 8.41 14.10
N GLY A 138 7.83 7.26 14.66
CA GLY A 138 7.30 6.71 15.90
C GLY A 138 6.03 5.87 15.78
N TYR A 139 5.33 5.92 14.65
CA TYR A 139 4.22 5.00 14.38
C TYR A 139 4.73 3.57 14.11
N LYS A 140 3.82 2.61 14.17
CA LYS A 140 4.13 1.23 13.85
C LYS A 140 3.89 0.94 12.37
N SER A 141 4.75 0.09 11.80
CA SER A 141 4.69 -0.40 10.43
C SER A 141 4.85 -1.91 10.39
N PRO A 142 4.30 -2.59 9.39
CA PRO A 142 4.71 -3.95 9.07
C PRO A 142 6.16 -3.96 8.55
N ASP A 143 6.80 -5.14 8.59
CA ASP A 143 8.11 -5.34 7.99
C ASP A 143 7.99 -5.69 6.50
N ILE A 144 8.97 -5.27 5.70
CA ILE A 144 9.01 -5.53 4.27
C ILE A 144 9.44 -6.98 4.03
N LEU A 145 8.66 -7.67 3.21
CA LEU A 145 9.07 -8.95 2.63
C LEU A 145 9.65 -8.69 1.25
N GLU A 146 10.83 -9.27 0.95
CA GLU A 146 11.49 -9.09 -0.35
C GLU A 146 10.73 -9.80 -1.49
N TRP A 147 9.56 -9.26 -1.82
CA TRP A 147 8.73 -9.70 -2.92
C TRP A 147 8.35 -8.49 -3.78
N TYR A 148 8.96 -8.42 -4.96
CA TYR A 148 8.80 -7.31 -5.90
C TYR A 148 8.63 -7.89 -7.30
N PRO A 149 7.40 -8.20 -7.75
CA PRO A 149 7.17 -8.69 -9.11
C PRO A 149 7.64 -7.66 -10.14
N ASP A 150 8.42 -8.11 -11.11
CA ASP A 150 8.87 -7.27 -12.22
C ASP A 150 7.77 -7.20 -13.29
N LEU A 151 6.99 -6.12 -13.26
CA LEU A 151 5.89 -5.90 -14.18
C LEU A 151 6.25 -4.78 -15.18
N GLY A 152 6.10 -5.07 -16.46
CA GLY A 152 6.27 -4.06 -17.52
C GLY A 152 5.11 -3.08 -17.52
N LEU A 153 5.42 -1.78 -17.55
CA LEU A 153 4.41 -0.73 -17.47
C LEU A 153 3.45 -0.77 -18.66
N GLY A 154 2.19 -0.49 -18.39
CA GLY A 154 1.16 -0.27 -19.40
C GLY A 154 1.04 1.21 -19.79
N SER A 155 0.19 1.48 -20.76
CA SER A 155 -0.10 2.84 -21.21
C SER A 155 -1.58 3.10 -21.48
N TYR A 156 -2.43 2.13 -21.15
CA TYR A 156 -3.86 2.20 -21.49
C TYR A 156 -4.56 3.37 -20.77
N THR A 157 -4.27 3.55 -19.48
CA THR A 157 -4.81 4.68 -18.70
C THR A 157 -4.12 6.01 -18.97
N GLY A 158 -2.95 5.99 -19.61
CA GLY A 158 -2.07 7.15 -19.76
C GLY A 158 -1.26 7.49 -18.50
N LEU A 159 -1.39 6.71 -17.44
CA LEU A 159 -0.70 6.91 -16.15
C LEU A 159 0.59 6.12 -16.05
N TYR A 160 0.85 5.23 -17.02
CA TYR A 160 2.05 4.40 -17.08
C TYR A 160 2.26 3.56 -15.82
N GLN A 161 1.20 2.95 -15.34
CA GLN A 161 1.21 2.04 -14.20
C GLN A 161 1.32 0.59 -14.66
N ALA A 162 1.42 -0.35 -13.72
CA ALA A 162 1.45 -1.77 -14.02
C ALA A 162 0.23 -2.49 -13.40
N ALA A 163 0.26 -2.74 -12.10
CA ALA A 163 -0.82 -3.41 -11.41
C ALA A 163 -1.73 -2.40 -10.71
N TRP A 164 -3.04 -2.64 -10.80
CA TRP A 164 -4.08 -1.84 -10.19
C TRP A 164 -4.80 -2.56 -9.06
N ASP A 165 -4.83 -3.90 -9.13
CA ASP A 165 -5.59 -4.71 -8.21
C ASP A 165 -4.82 -5.98 -7.81
N VAL A 166 -5.03 -6.43 -6.57
CA VAL A 166 -4.46 -7.65 -6.03
C VAL A 166 -5.52 -8.44 -5.27
N THR A 167 -5.55 -9.74 -5.51
CA THR A 167 -6.36 -10.68 -4.73
C THR A 167 -5.64 -12.02 -4.62
N GLY A 168 -6.19 -12.98 -3.90
CA GLY A 168 -5.52 -14.26 -3.77
C GLY A 168 -6.34 -15.34 -3.10
N THR A 169 -5.63 -16.43 -2.84
CA THR A 169 -6.10 -17.60 -2.10
C THR A 169 -5.04 -18.01 -1.08
N SER A 170 -5.23 -19.14 -0.40
CA SER A 170 -4.18 -19.76 0.42
C SER A 170 -2.88 -20.03 -0.35
N ASP A 171 -2.96 -20.26 -1.66
CA ASP A 171 -1.85 -20.79 -2.47
C ASP A 171 -1.29 -19.78 -3.48
N TYR A 172 -2.08 -18.80 -3.87
CA TYR A 172 -1.77 -17.91 -4.99
C TYR A 172 -2.11 -16.45 -4.70
N ILE A 173 -1.30 -15.58 -5.29
CA ILE A 173 -1.56 -14.13 -5.41
C ILE A 173 -1.80 -13.84 -6.89
N LEU A 174 -2.85 -13.08 -7.19
CA LEU A 174 -3.19 -12.62 -8.52
C LEU A 174 -3.06 -11.11 -8.56
N LEU A 175 -2.36 -10.62 -9.58
CA LEU A 175 -2.28 -9.19 -9.87
C LEU A 175 -2.99 -8.90 -11.19
N ALA A 176 -3.81 -7.85 -11.20
CA ALA A 176 -4.49 -7.37 -12.39
C ALA A 176 -4.13 -5.91 -12.67
N GLY A 177 -4.06 -5.53 -13.95
CA GLY A 177 -3.70 -4.15 -14.31
C GLY A 177 -3.50 -3.95 -15.81
N GLU A 178 -2.65 -3.00 -16.15
CA GLU A 178 -2.33 -2.66 -17.54
C GLU A 178 -0.90 -3.08 -17.96
N PHE A 179 -0.24 -3.90 -17.15
CA PHE A 179 1.12 -4.37 -17.46
C PHE A 179 1.15 -5.22 -18.75
N THR A 180 2.31 -5.19 -19.39
CA THR A 180 2.53 -5.86 -20.71
C THR A 180 3.48 -7.03 -20.60
N SER A 181 4.17 -7.18 -19.47
CA SER A 181 5.05 -8.32 -19.16
C SER A 181 5.09 -8.58 -17.66
N ALA A 182 5.46 -9.79 -17.28
CA ALA A 182 5.73 -10.20 -15.91
C ALA A 182 7.01 -11.06 -15.89
N ASP A 183 7.97 -10.67 -15.02
CA ASP A 183 9.27 -11.34 -14.85
C ASP A 183 10.00 -11.61 -16.18
N GLY A 184 10.03 -10.57 -17.03
CA GLY A 184 10.69 -10.60 -18.33
C GLY A 184 9.98 -11.43 -19.41
N LYS A 185 8.74 -11.91 -19.16
CA LYS A 185 7.94 -12.65 -20.13
C LYS A 185 6.74 -11.84 -20.58
N PRO A 186 6.34 -11.88 -21.86
CA PRO A 186 5.11 -11.27 -22.31
C PRO A 186 3.91 -11.83 -21.52
N GLN A 187 3.22 -10.95 -20.80
CA GLN A 187 2.06 -11.29 -19.99
C GLN A 187 1.20 -10.03 -19.83
N GLN A 188 -0.02 -10.06 -20.31
CA GLN A 188 -0.84 -8.87 -20.36
C GLN A 188 -1.98 -8.93 -19.36
N GLY A 189 -1.99 -7.94 -18.45
CA GLY A 189 -3.14 -7.55 -17.66
C GLY A 189 -3.52 -8.48 -16.50
N LEU A 190 -3.05 -9.72 -16.46
CA LEU A 190 -3.32 -10.65 -15.38
C LEU A 190 -2.16 -11.62 -15.19
N VAL A 191 -1.65 -11.73 -13.97
CA VAL A 191 -0.59 -12.68 -13.61
C VAL A 191 -0.90 -13.34 -12.27
N ARG A 192 -0.45 -14.59 -12.13
CA ARG A 192 -0.56 -15.38 -10.91
C ARG A 192 0.82 -15.76 -10.40
N TYR A 193 1.07 -15.47 -9.13
CA TYR A 193 2.25 -15.90 -8.40
C TYR A 193 1.89 -16.95 -7.33
N PRO A 194 2.77 -17.92 -7.06
CA PRO A 194 2.59 -18.74 -5.88
C PRO A 194 2.74 -17.85 -4.62
N ARG A 195 1.87 -18.04 -3.65
CA ARG A 195 2.03 -17.39 -2.35
C ARG A 195 3.30 -17.95 -1.71
N ARG A 196 4.16 -17.10 -1.17
CA ARG A 196 5.31 -17.54 -0.38
C ARG A 196 4.77 -18.35 0.79
N GLY A 197 5.10 -19.64 0.84
CA GLY A 197 4.76 -20.47 1.99
C GLY A 197 5.42 -19.93 3.23
N THR A 198 4.69 -19.86 4.31
CA THR A 198 5.25 -19.77 5.65
C THR A 198 5.98 -21.09 5.91
N THR A 199 7.30 -21.13 5.67
CA THR A 199 8.16 -22.23 6.13
C THR A 199 8.55 -21.99 7.57
#